data_284ff12cdc30fbc9b23f63f41eb88124
#
_entry.id   284ff12cdc30fbc9b23f63f41eb88124
#
_cell.length_a   1.000
_cell.length_b   1.000
_cell.length_c   1.000
_cell.angle_alpha   90.00
_cell.angle_beta   90.00
_cell.angle_gamma   90.00
#
_symmetry.space_group_name_H-M   'P 1'
#
loop_
_entity.id
_entity.type
_entity.pdbx_description
1 polymer ?
#
loop_
_entity_poly.entity_id
_entity_poly.type
_entity_poly.pdbx_seq_one_letter_code
_entity_poly.pdbx_strand_id
1 'polypeptide(L)'
;MTVSVLVVDDDPIFLSLAERILASIGAEVVATADDAKGALAAANTTRAEAAVVDVGLPDREGIELAYQLAALPWRPRVVLVSTDSDAGCAVDARDGRPKLPFIAKDELANGALRRLLMPR
;
A
#
# COMPACT_ATOMS: atom_id res chain seq x y z
N MET A 1 8.56 17.29 -7.00
CA MET A 1 9.21 16.14 -6.36
C MET A 1 8.33 14.90 -6.48
N THR A 2 8.95 13.75 -6.69
CA THR A 2 8.25 12.49 -6.89
C THR A 2 8.19 11.72 -5.58
N VAL A 3 7.02 11.19 -5.24
CA VAL A 3 6.87 10.33 -4.05
C VAL A 3 7.25 8.90 -4.44
N SER A 4 8.15 8.28 -3.69
CA SER A 4 8.54 6.89 -3.92
C SER A 4 7.56 5.93 -3.26
N VAL A 5 7.12 4.92 -4.00
CA VAL A 5 6.05 4.00 -3.54
C VAL A 5 6.49 2.54 -3.71
N LEU A 6 6.23 1.76 -2.68
CA LEU A 6 6.31 0.30 -2.72
C LEU A 6 4.90 -0.25 -2.96
N VAL A 7 4.72 -1.15 -3.92
CA VAL A 7 3.42 -1.79 -4.17
C VAL A 7 3.53 -3.27 -3.82
N VAL A 8 2.63 -3.75 -2.97
CA VAL A 8 2.64 -5.13 -2.48
C VAL A 8 1.35 -5.83 -2.86
N ASP A 9 1.43 -6.80 -3.76
CA ASP A 9 0.28 -7.58 -4.23
C ASP A 9 0.81 -8.81 -4.96
N ASP A 10 0.14 -9.94 -4.82
CA ASP A 10 0.52 -11.17 -5.51
C ASP A 10 -0.07 -11.28 -6.93
N ASP A 11 -0.86 -10.30 -7.36
CA ASP A 11 -1.46 -10.27 -8.69
C ASP A 11 -0.64 -9.35 -9.62
N PRO A 12 0.08 -9.90 -10.62
CA PRO A 12 0.90 -9.09 -11.52
C PRO A 12 0.08 -8.12 -12.37
N ILE A 13 -1.18 -8.42 -12.64
CA ILE A 13 -2.06 -7.51 -13.38
C ILE A 13 -2.31 -6.25 -12.55
N PHE A 14 -2.60 -6.43 -11.26
CA PHE A 14 -2.80 -5.29 -10.37
C PHE A 14 -1.52 -4.48 -10.22
N LEU A 15 -0.36 -5.13 -10.10
CA LEU A 15 0.92 -4.41 -9.99
C LEU A 15 1.13 -3.48 -11.19
N SER A 16 0.86 -3.96 -12.40
CA SER A 16 0.97 -3.15 -13.60
C SER A 16 -0.01 -1.98 -13.62
N LEU A 17 -1.25 -2.22 -13.21
CA LEU A 17 -2.27 -1.19 -13.14
C LEU A 17 -1.90 -0.11 -12.12
N ALA A 18 -1.48 -0.52 -10.93
CA ALA A 18 -1.09 0.39 -9.87
C ALA A 18 0.08 1.27 -10.30
N GLU A 19 1.07 0.69 -10.99
CA GLU A 19 2.22 1.43 -11.49
C GLU A 19 1.79 2.53 -12.45
N ARG A 20 0.86 2.23 -13.35
CA ARG A 20 0.34 3.22 -14.31
C ARG A 20 -0.44 4.32 -13.62
N ILE A 21 -1.29 3.98 -12.67
CA ILE A 21 -2.08 4.97 -11.92
C ILE A 21 -1.15 5.86 -11.11
N LEU A 22 -0.18 5.29 -10.41
CA LEU A 22 0.76 6.06 -9.60
C LEU A 22 1.61 6.99 -10.45
N ALA A 23 2.08 6.53 -11.60
CA ALA A 23 2.83 7.38 -12.52
C ALA A 23 2.00 8.59 -12.97
N SER A 24 0.69 8.38 -13.20
CA SER A 24 -0.20 9.46 -13.66
C SER A 24 -0.41 10.56 -12.63
N ILE A 25 -0.18 10.28 -11.35
CA ILE A 25 -0.32 11.27 -10.28
C ILE A 25 1.03 11.82 -9.78
N GLY A 26 2.12 11.47 -10.46
CA GLY A 26 3.44 11.98 -10.10
C GLY A 26 4.18 11.16 -9.05
N ALA A 27 3.77 9.92 -8.80
CA ALA A 27 4.47 9.01 -7.92
C ALA A 27 5.34 8.05 -8.73
N GLU A 28 6.38 7.51 -8.11
CA GLU A 28 7.27 6.53 -8.74
C GLU A 28 7.26 5.23 -7.96
N VAL A 29 6.97 4.12 -8.62
CA VAL A 29 7.07 2.80 -8.02
C VAL A 29 8.54 2.38 -8.01
N VAL A 30 9.13 2.36 -6.82
CA VAL A 30 10.55 2.03 -6.65
C VAL A 30 10.79 0.55 -6.38
N ALA A 31 9.75 -0.17 -5.99
CA ALA A 31 9.82 -1.61 -5.77
C ALA A 31 8.42 -2.22 -5.78
N THR A 32 8.33 -3.50 -6.13
CA THR A 32 7.12 -4.30 -5.97
C THR A 32 7.47 -5.55 -5.18
N ALA A 33 6.48 -6.11 -4.49
CA ALA A 33 6.64 -7.37 -3.77
C ALA A 33 5.35 -8.16 -3.87
N ASP A 34 5.46 -9.48 -3.84
CA ASP A 34 4.31 -10.37 -3.95
C ASP A 34 3.98 -11.09 -2.63
N ASP A 35 4.75 -10.83 -1.58
CA ASP A 35 4.49 -11.35 -0.25
C ASP A 35 5.01 -10.37 0.82
N ALA A 36 4.68 -10.65 2.09
CA ALA A 36 5.06 -9.77 3.19
C ALA A 36 6.56 -9.75 3.44
N LYS A 37 7.21 -10.91 3.32
CA LYS A 37 8.66 -10.99 3.54
C LYS A 37 9.41 -10.15 2.52
N GLY A 38 9.06 -10.28 1.25
CA GLY A 38 9.66 -9.48 0.18
C GLY A 38 9.38 -7.99 0.34
N ALA A 39 8.17 -7.65 0.83
CA ALA A 39 7.79 -6.26 1.06
C ALA A 39 8.66 -5.61 2.14
N LEU A 40 8.90 -6.29 3.25
CA LEU A 40 9.74 -5.75 4.33
C LEU A 40 11.18 -5.56 3.86
N ALA A 41 11.72 -6.53 3.11
CA ALA A 41 13.06 -6.41 2.55
C ALA A 41 13.16 -5.24 1.57
N ALA A 42 12.19 -5.09 0.68
CA ALA A 42 12.16 -4.02 -0.30
C ALA A 42 12.02 -2.65 0.38
N ALA A 43 11.18 -2.56 1.41
CA ALA A 43 10.99 -1.32 2.17
C ALA A 43 12.30 -0.87 2.82
N ASN A 44 13.03 -1.79 3.45
CA ASN A 44 14.29 -1.46 4.09
C ASN A 44 15.38 -1.06 3.09
N THR A 45 15.37 -1.64 1.90
CA THR A 45 16.34 -1.34 0.85
C THR A 45 16.06 0.01 0.20
N THR A 46 14.80 0.28 -0.16
CA THR A 46 14.45 1.48 -0.91
C THR A 46 14.08 2.67 -0.03
N ARG A 47 13.66 2.41 1.22
CA ARG A 47 13.10 3.41 2.13
C ARG A 47 11.98 4.21 1.46
N ALA A 48 11.08 3.50 0.77
CA ALA A 48 9.97 4.13 0.06
C ALA A 48 9.14 5.01 1.01
N GLU A 49 8.72 6.16 0.52
CA GLU A 49 7.96 7.13 1.30
C GLU A 49 6.52 6.69 1.53
N ALA A 50 6.02 5.78 0.69
CA ALA A 50 4.65 5.28 0.76
C ALA A 50 4.58 3.84 0.33
N ALA A 51 3.51 3.15 0.72
CA ALA A 51 3.27 1.76 0.33
C ALA A 51 1.79 1.54 0.06
N VAL A 52 1.51 0.76 -0.97
CA VAL A 52 0.16 0.28 -1.29
C VAL A 52 0.18 -1.23 -1.06
N VAL A 53 -0.65 -1.72 -0.15
CA VAL A 53 -0.59 -3.10 0.35
C VAL A 53 -1.93 -3.80 0.16
N ASP A 54 -1.92 -4.94 -0.54
CA ASP A 54 -3.09 -5.80 -0.65
C ASP A 54 -3.38 -6.49 0.69
N VAL A 55 -4.64 -6.51 1.10
CA VAL A 55 -5.06 -7.14 2.34
C VAL A 55 -4.82 -8.65 2.32
N GLY A 56 -5.00 -9.31 1.16
CA GLY A 56 -4.92 -10.77 1.03
C GLY A 56 -3.60 -11.26 0.48
N LEU A 57 -2.52 -11.22 1.24
CA LEU A 57 -1.21 -11.76 0.82
C LEU A 57 -1.08 -13.26 1.15
N PRO A 58 -0.24 -13.99 0.40
CA PRO A 58 -0.15 -15.45 0.58
C PRO A 58 0.53 -15.90 1.87
N ASP A 59 1.48 -15.14 2.40
CA ASP A 59 2.27 -15.55 3.57
C ASP A 59 1.86 -14.88 4.87
N ARG A 60 1.08 -13.80 4.81
CA ARG A 60 0.69 -13.04 5.98
C ARG A 60 -0.49 -12.15 5.64
N GLU A 61 -1.30 -11.86 6.64
CA GLU A 61 -2.37 -10.90 6.49
C GLU A 61 -1.80 -9.52 6.14
N GLY A 62 -2.29 -8.91 5.05
CA GLY A 62 -1.78 -7.61 4.58
C GLY A 62 -1.97 -6.49 5.59
N ILE A 63 -3.01 -6.57 6.44
CA ILE A 63 -3.25 -5.58 7.48
C ILE A 63 -2.08 -5.55 8.48
N GLU A 64 -1.60 -6.73 8.91
CA GLU A 64 -0.46 -6.80 9.82
C GLU A 64 0.81 -6.25 9.18
N LEU A 65 1.06 -6.60 7.92
CA LEU A 65 2.19 -6.04 7.17
C LEU A 65 2.09 -4.52 7.11
N ALA A 66 0.91 -3.99 6.85
CA ALA A 66 0.70 -2.55 6.73
C ALA A 66 1.07 -1.82 8.02
N TYR A 67 0.69 -2.37 9.18
CA TYR A 67 1.08 -1.79 10.46
C TYR A 67 2.58 -1.86 10.69
N GLN A 68 3.23 -2.95 10.30
CA GLN A 68 4.69 -3.05 10.39
C GLN A 68 5.38 -2.01 9.53
N LEU A 69 4.91 -1.81 8.30
CA LEU A 69 5.47 -0.79 7.41
C LEU A 69 5.27 0.61 7.97
N ALA A 70 4.06 0.91 8.46
CA ALA A 70 3.75 2.22 9.01
C ALA A 70 4.58 2.56 10.25
N ALA A 71 5.10 1.56 10.95
CA ALA A 71 5.92 1.74 12.14
C ALA A 71 7.41 1.86 11.85
N LEU A 72 7.84 1.77 10.59
CA LEU A 72 9.25 1.95 10.24
C LEU A 72 9.75 3.34 10.64
N PRO A 73 11.05 3.50 10.90
CA PRO A 73 11.59 4.77 11.44
C PRO A 73 11.25 6.00 10.61
N TRP A 74 11.17 5.89 9.28
CA TRP A 74 10.85 7.02 8.42
C TRP A 74 9.34 7.19 8.19
N ARG A 75 8.50 6.40 8.88
CA ARG A 75 7.05 6.56 8.91
C ARG A 75 6.42 6.66 7.51
N PRO A 76 6.55 5.65 6.64
CA PRO A 76 5.93 5.70 5.32
C PRO A 76 4.40 5.78 5.43
N ARG A 77 3.78 6.43 4.46
CA ARG A 77 2.32 6.44 4.36
C ARG A 77 1.87 5.12 3.76
N VAL A 78 0.96 4.42 4.41
CA VAL A 78 0.50 3.10 3.98
C VAL A 78 -0.97 3.14 3.65
N VAL A 79 -1.34 2.61 2.48
CA VAL A 79 -2.72 2.49 2.03
C VAL A 79 -3.01 1.02 1.78
N LEU A 80 -4.09 0.51 2.36
CA LEU A 80 -4.57 -0.85 2.13
C LEU A 80 -5.50 -0.89 0.93
N VAL A 81 -5.40 -1.94 0.12
CA VAL A 81 -6.28 -2.17 -1.02
C VAL A 81 -6.81 -3.60 -1.01
N SER A 82 -7.97 -3.80 -1.61
CA SER A 82 -8.56 -5.14 -1.76
C SER A 82 -9.62 -5.13 -2.86
N THR A 83 -9.80 -6.28 -3.52
CA THR A 83 -10.94 -6.49 -4.41
C THR A 83 -12.25 -6.62 -3.62
N ASP A 84 -12.17 -6.97 -2.33
CA ASP A 84 -13.32 -7.08 -1.45
C ASP A 84 -13.54 -5.74 -0.75
N SER A 85 -14.60 -5.03 -1.13
CA SER A 85 -14.92 -3.72 -0.54
C SER A 85 -15.24 -3.82 0.96
N ASP A 86 -15.69 -4.98 1.44
CA ASP A 86 -15.99 -5.19 2.85
C ASP A 86 -14.73 -5.38 3.70
N ALA A 87 -13.58 -5.62 3.08
CA ALA A 87 -12.33 -5.77 3.82
C ALA A 87 -11.97 -4.52 4.62
N GLY A 88 -12.46 -3.35 4.20
CA GLY A 88 -12.26 -2.11 4.95
C GLY A 88 -12.82 -2.19 6.37
N CYS A 89 -13.87 -2.97 6.60
CA CYS A 89 -14.45 -3.15 7.92
C CYS A 89 -13.49 -3.86 8.88
N ALA A 90 -12.66 -4.76 8.37
CA ALA A 90 -11.68 -5.48 9.17
C ALA A 90 -10.51 -4.60 9.62
N VAL A 91 -10.30 -3.47 8.95
CA VAL A 91 -9.22 -2.53 9.25
C VAL A 91 -9.60 -1.61 10.41
N ASP A 92 -10.91 -1.42 10.66
CA ASP A 92 -11.42 -0.32 11.49
C ASP A 92 -11.22 -0.51 12.97
N ALA A 93 -10.87 -1.39 13.64
CA ALA A 93 -10.85 -1.44 15.09
C ALA A 93 -9.91 -2.50 15.66
N ARG A 94 -8.67 -2.46 15.24
CA ARG A 94 -7.69 -3.45 15.66
C ARG A 94 -6.88 -2.98 16.85
N ASP A 95 -7.14 -3.52 18.02
CA ASP A 95 -6.23 -3.47 19.18
C ASP A 95 -5.78 -2.05 19.57
N GLY A 96 -6.65 -1.06 19.38
CA GLY A 96 -6.30 0.33 19.71
C GLY A 96 -5.30 0.99 18.77
N ARG A 97 -4.90 0.32 17.70
CA ARG A 97 -3.98 0.88 16.72
C ARG A 97 -4.69 1.90 15.83
N PRO A 98 -3.95 2.90 15.32
CA PRO A 98 -4.55 3.88 14.41
C PRO A 98 -5.17 3.21 13.18
N LYS A 99 -6.29 3.75 12.72
CA LYS A 99 -6.93 3.29 11.49
C LYS A 99 -6.04 3.62 10.29
N LEU A 100 -5.81 2.63 9.42
CA LEU A 100 -5.09 2.84 8.17
C LEU A 100 -6.08 3.12 7.03
N PRO A 101 -5.71 3.97 6.06
CA PRO A 101 -6.55 4.23 4.90
C PRO A 101 -6.77 2.95 4.08
N PHE A 102 -7.96 2.80 3.54
CA PHE A 102 -8.34 1.67 2.71
C PHE A 102 -9.01 2.17 1.42
N ILE A 103 -8.65 1.57 0.29
CA ILE A 103 -9.29 1.86 -1.00
C ILE A 103 -9.63 0.53 -1.66
N ALA A 104 -10.87 0.39 -2.13
CA ALA A 104 -11.24 -0.76 -2.96
C ALA A 104 -10.49 -0.67 -4.30
N LYS A 105 -10.01 -1.80 -4.83
CA LYS A 105 -9.19 -1.79 -6.05
C LYS A 105 -9.89 -1.17 -7.24
N ASP A 106 -11.21 -1.28 -7.32
CA ASP A 106 -12.00 -0.70 -8.41
C ASP A 106 -12.15 0.82 -8.29
N GLU A 107 -11.74 1.41 -7.17
CA GLU A 107 -11.83 2.85 -6.94
C GLU A 107 -10.48 3.57 -7.02
N LEU A 108 -9.42 2.87 -7.37
CA LEU A 108 -8.08 3.47 -7.38
C LEU A 108 -7.95 4.66 -8.35
N ALA A 109 -8.65 4.62 -9.46
CA ALA A 109 -8.52 5.63 -10.51
C ALA A 109 -9.28 6.93 -10.20
N ASN A 110 -10.04 7.00 -9.11
CA ASN A 110 -10.91 8.15 -8.83
C ASN A 110 -10.25 9.25 -7.99
N GLY A 111 -8.93 9.26 -7.87
CA GLY A 111 -8.19 10.31 -7.17
C GLY A 111 -7.92 10.05 -5.70
N ALA A 112 -8.40 8.93 -5.16
CA ALA A 112 -8.19 8.62 -3.73
C ALA A 112 -6.72 8.41 -3.39
N LEU A 113 -5.96 7.73 -4.26
CA LEU A 113 -4.53 7.52 -4.03
C LEU A 113 -3.77 8.84 -3.94
N ARG A 114 -4.09 9.77 -4.81
CA ARG A 114 -3.43 11.08 -4.79
C ARG A 114 -3.63 11.78 -3.46
N ARG A 115 -4.87 11.77 -2.95
CA ARG A 115 -5.17 12.42 -1.66
C ARG A 115 -4.43 11.78 -0.50
N LEU A 116 -4.25 10.45 -0.53
CA LEU A 116 -3.67 9.70 0.57
C LEU A 116 -2.15 9.65 0.53
N LEU A 117 -1.54 9.62 -0.65
CA LEU A 117 -0.11 9.41 -0.80
C LEU A 117 0.69 10.67 -1.06
N MET A 118 0.10 11.66 -1.69
CA MET A 118 0.84 12.84 -2.10
C MET A 118 0.82 13.90 -1.00
N PRO A 119 1.96 14.53 -0.70
CA PRO A 119 1.99 15.65 0.23
C PRO A 119 1.24 16.86 -0.37
N ARG A 120 0.75 17.69 0.49
CA ARG A 120 0.08 18.92 0.08
C ARG A 120 1.07 19.98 -0.39
#